data_908a9f2addf3c5c4f3fea18b28204645
#
_entry.id   908a9f2addf3c5c4f3fea18b28204645
#
_cell.length_a   1.000
_cell.length_b   1.000
_cell.length_c   1.000
_cell.angle_alpha   90.00
_cell.angle_beta   90.00
_cell.angle_gamma   90.00
#
_symmetry.space_group_name_H-M   'P 1'
#
loop_
_entity.id
_entity.type
_entity.pdbx_description
1 polymer ?
#
loop_
_entity_poly.entity_id
_entity_poly.type
_entity_poly.pdbx_seq_one_letter_code
_entity_poly.pdbx_strand_id
1 'polypeptide(L)'
;MVGHSSTRQRLVVAFVSFVLATAATVVAAASSTGPASDAGARPVGGFQRPPEPPKQHDLRLGLSYGDTLTWKSDDGLAAALNDAVGLGTTWIRVDLSWNNIQPDSPRTYQWQRFDRIVKAARERNLDVLATVAYTPAWARAESCTGHRPTCPPADPKKFAAFAKLAALRYAPQGVHTWEVWNEPNLPQFWYPKPDAKAYTALLNSTAASLREADPTAYVLMGGLAAVGTWESIKYVSHLDFLEQVCRLGGNKMVDALSYHPYAWPQLPHDGKVFQEVSSAGENLVGVAERHGTPGMPVWLTETGAPTDGPGNPAADEKSRTENITHVSEEFQARIATDTVPTAVKDKYVAAAFWFAHQDTATGNDKSHSKYYGLRRYDGSAKPAFAALRAAIEEYAKKQPR
;
A
#
# COMPACT_ATOMS: atom_id res chain seq x y z
N MET A 1 52.51 4.47 12.21
CA MET A 1 51.68 3.69 11.27
C MET A 1 50.34 3.55 11.93
N VAL A 2 49.36 4.35 11.50
CA VAL A 2 48.01 4.41 12.08
C VAL A 2 47.08 3.72 11.08
N GLY A 3 46.54 2.57 11.47
CA GLY A 3 45.62 1.79 10.67
C GLY A 3 44.19 2.37 10.80
N HIS A 4 43.65 2.86 9.69
CA HIS A 4 42.25 3.25 9.62
C HIS A 4 41.38 1.99 9.44
N SER A 5 40.63 1.65 10.49
CA SER A 5 39.55 0.66 10.43
C SER A 5 38.29 1.35 9.87
N SER A 6 37.96 1.09 8.61
CA SER A 6 36.69 1.51 8.02
C SER A 6 35.60 0.54 8.46
N THR A 7 34.77 0.96 9.39
CA THR A 7 33.54 0.24 9.77
C THR A 7 32.53 0.35 8.63
N ARG A 8 32.45 -0.67 7.79
CA ARG A 8 31.37 -0.80 6.79
C ARG A 8 30.06 -1.11 7.51
N GLN A 9 29.20 -0.11 7.64
CA GLN A 9 27.80 -0.33 7.98
C GLN A 9 27.17 -1.19 6.87
N ARG A 10 26.93 -2.47 7.16
CA ARG A 10 26.11 -3.33 6.31
C ARG A 10 24.65 -3.05 6.65
N LEU A 11 23.98 -2.28 5.79
CA LEU A 11 22.53 -2.12 5.85
C LEU A 11 21.86 -3.47 5.56
N VAL A 12 20.98 -3.90 6.44
CA VAL A 12 20.15 -5.11 6.26
C VAL A 12 19.05 -4.76 5.27
N VAL A 13 19.06 -5.42 4.11
CA VAL A 13 18.04 -5.29 3.09
C VAL A 13 16.90 -6.23 3.40
N ALA A 14 15.75 -5.68 3.74
CA ALA A 14 14.52 -6.44 3.82
C ALA A 14 14.03 -6.78 2.40
N PHE A 15 14.20 -8.05 1.99
CA PHE A 15 13.59 -8.54 0.76
C PHE A 15 12.09 -8.77 0.99
N VAL A 16 11.25 -7.86 0.48
CA VAL A 16 9.81 -8.12 0.37
C VAL A 16 9.58 -8.88 -0.93
N SER A 17 9.62 -10.21 -0.86
CA SER A 17 9.31 -11.07 -2.01
C SER A 17 7.87 -11.57 -1.87
N PHE A 18 6.95 -10.99 -2.64
CA PHE A 18 5.61 -11.52 -2.83
C PHE A 18 5.67 -12.71 -3.77
N VAL A 19 5.39 -13.90 -3.27
CA VAL A 19 5.14 -15.08 -4.10
C VAL A 19 3.62 -15.20 -4.29
N LEU A 20 3.14 -14.92 -5.50
CA LEU A 20 1.78 -15.23 -5.93
C LEU A 20 1.63 -16.76 -6.03
N ALA A 21 0.83 -17.34 -5.14
CA ALA A 21 0.42 -18.73 -5.26
C ALA A 21 -0.63 -18.83 -6.38
N THR A 22 -0.25 -19.41 -7.52
CA THR A 22 -1.19 -19.79 -8.58
C THR A 22 -1.80 -21.14 -8.24
N ALA A 23 -3.04 -21.14 -7.74
CA ALA A 23 -3.89 -22.33 -7.77
C ALA A 23 -4.84 -22.19 -8.97
N ALA A 24 -4.54 -22.90 -10.05
CA ALA A 24 -5.46 -23.05 -11.17
C ALA A 24 -6.47 -24.15 -10.85
N THR A 25 -7.72 -23.78 -10.61
CA THR A 25 -8.85 -24.71 -10.63
C THR A 25 -9.85 -24.21 -11.66
N VAL A 26 -10.01 -24.97 -12.73
CA VAL A 26 -10.97 -24.72 -13.80
C VAL A 26 -12.36 -25.11 -13.29
N VAL A 27 -13.26 -24.14 -13.20
CA VAL A 27 -14.71 -24.39 -13.10
C VAL A 27 -15.40 -23.54 -14.15
N ALA A 28 -16.07 -24.24 -15.07
CA ALA A 28 -16.90 -23.62 -16.10
C ALA A 28 -18.19 -23.05 -15.46
N ALA A 29 -18.53 -21.82 -15.77
CA ALA A 29 -19.81 -21.23 -15.40
C ALA A 29 -20.44 -20.50 -16.59
N ALA A 30 -21.73 -20.73 -16.73
CA ALA A 30 -22.60 -20.33 -17.83
C ALA A 30 -22.82 -18.81 -17.90
N SER A 31 -22.90 -18.30 -19.12
CA SER A 31 -23.18 -16.90 -19.47
C SER A 31 -24.67 -16.57 -19.35
N SER A 32 -25.02 -15.47 -18.71
CA SER A 32 -26.30 -14.81 -18.88
C SER A 32 -26.09 -13.38 -19.40
N THR A 33 -26.58 -13.11 -20.60
CA THR A 33 -26.59 -11.80 -21.25
C THR A 33 -27.88 -11.08 -20.91
N GLY A 34 -27.79 -9.86 -20.34
CA GLY A 34 -28.90 -8.91 -20.21
C GLY A 34 -28.55 -7.60 -20.90
N PRO A 35 -29.53 -6.88 -21.50
CA PRO A 35 -29.26 -5.73 -22.34
C PRO A 35 -28.95 -4.44 -21.58
N ALA A 36 -28.04 -3.63 -22.15
CA ALA A 36 -27.69 -2.31 -21.68
C ALA A 36 -28.80 -1.30 -22.03
N SER A 37 -29.22 -0.49 -21.06
CA SER A 37 -30.10 0.66 -21.26
C SER A 37 -29.27 1.94 -21.41
N ASP A 38 -29.61 2.70 -22.44
CA ASP A 38 -29.10 4.01 -22.80
C ASP A 38 -29.53 5.06 -21.75
N ALA A 39 -28.59 5.79 -21.15
CA ALA A 39 -28.90 6.92 -20.29
C ALA A 39 -28.12 8.16 -20.76
N GLY A 40 -28.85 9.16 -21.18
CA GLY A 40 -28.42 10.40 -21.81
C GLY A 40 -27.46 11.25 -20.96
N ALA A 41 -26.56 11.90 -21.66
CA ALA A 41 -25.56 12.84 -21.14
C ALA A 41 -26.21 14.11 -20.53
N ARG A 42 -25.82 14.48 -19.30
CA ARG A 42 -26.07 15.77 -18.67
C ARG A 42 -24.83 16.67 -18.76
N PRO A 43 -25.00 18.00 -18.79
CA PRO A 43 -23.92 18.95 -19.04
C PRO A 43 -22.96 19.07 -17.85
N VAL A 44 -21.70 19.27 -18.16
CA VAL A 44 -20.56 19.44 -17.26
C VAL A 44 -20.72 20.72 -16.47
N GLY A 45 -21.06 20.60 -15.18
CA GLY A 45 -21.06 21.71 -14.21
C GLY A 45 -19.64 21.94 -13.70
N GLY A 46 -19.33 23.21 -13.39
CA GLY A 46 -18.01 23.75 -13.07
C GLY A 46 -17.25 22.98 -11.97
N PHE A 47 -15.95 23.05 -12.07
CA PHE A 47 -14.95 22.52 -11.13
C PHE A 47 -15.31 22.91 -9.68
N GLN A 48 -15.88 21.98 -8.94
CA GLN A 48 -15.92 22.08 -7.49
C GLN A 48 -14.61 21.52 -6.94
N ARG A 49 -13.97 22.36 -6.11
CA ARG A 49 -12.73 21.98 -5.40
C ARG A 49 -12.98 20.67 -4.65
N PRO A 50 -12.04 19.71 -4.67
CA PRO A 50 -12.13 18.51 -3.85
C PRO A 50 -12.40 18.86 -2.39
N PRO A 51 -13.08 18.00 -1.61
CA PRO A 51 -13.30 18.26 -0.20
C PRO A 51 -11.97 18.60 0.47
N GLU A 52 -11.98 19.64 1.30
CA GLU A 52 -10.77 20.08 2.01
C GLU A 52 -10.07 18.86 2.63
N PRO A 53 -8.71 18.79 2.57
CA PRO A 53 -7.99 17.76 3.29
C PRO A 53 -8.45 17.81 4.76
N PRO A 54 -8.71 16.67 5.39
CA PRO A 54 -9.19 16.63 6.76
C PRO A 54 -8.29 17.47 7.64
N LYS A 55 -8.93 18.21 8.56
CA LYS A 55 -8.21 19.05 9.52
C LYS A 55 -7.09 18.26 10.14
N GLN A 56 -5.95 18.87 10.31
CA GLN A 56 -4.62 18.36 10.70
C GLN A 56 -4.58 17.47 11.98
N HIS A 57 -5.72 17.07 12.55
CA HIS A 57 -5.81 16.34 13.82
C HIS A 57 -6.46 14.95 13.74
N ASP A 58 -6.96 14.53 12.57
CA ASP A 58 -7.63 13.22 12.44
C ASP A 58 -6.74 12.24 11.64
N LEU A 59 -5.78 11.63 12.33
CA LEU A 59 -4.99 10.55 11.75
C LEU A 59 -5.90 9.36 11.41
N ARG A 60 -5.98 8.99 10.14
CA ARG A 60 -6.68 7.80 9.70
C ARG A 60 -5.87 6.57 10.05
N LEU A 61 -6.49 5.63 10.76
CA LEU A 61 -5.83 4.39 11.16
C LEU A 61 -6.47 3.20 10.46
N GLY A 62 -5.65 2.34 9.87
CA GLY A 62 -6.11 1.22 9.07
C GLY A 62 -5.25 -0.03 9.13
N LEU A 63 -5.76 -1.09 8.49
CA LEU A 63 -5.01 -2.30 8.17
C LEU A 63 -4.78 -2.39 6.67
N SER A 64 -3.55 -2.71 6.27
CA SER A 64 -3.22 -3.07 4.90
C SER A 64 -3.28 -4.59 4.73
N TYR A 65 -4.08 -5.04 3.78
CA TYR A 65 -4.33 -6.46 3.49
C TYR A 65 -3.67 -6.93 2.18
N GLY A 66 -3.17 -5.98 1.35
CA GLY A 66 -2.75 -6.32 0.00
C GLY A 66 -3.88 -7.03 -0.75
N ASP A 67 -3.60 -8.16 -1.40
CA ASP A 67 -4.60 -8.96 -2.13
C ASP A 67 -5.23 -10.09 -1.28
N THR A 68 -4.85 -10.25 -0.02
CA THR A 68 -5.22 -11.42 0.80
C THR A 68 -6.72 -11.57 1.03
N LEU A 69 -7.48 -10.46 1.15
CA LEU A 69 -8.94 -10.52 1.31
C LEU A 69 -9.65 -11.12 0.09
N THR A 70 -9.10 -10.92 -1.11
CA THR A 70 -9.64 -11.43 -2.37
C THR A 70 -9.82 -12.96 -2.36
N TRP A 71 -8.96 -13.66 -1.62
CA TRP A 71 -8.88 -15.12 -1.63
C TRP A 71 -9.47 -15.79 -0.40
N LYS A 72 -9.90 -15.02 0.61
CA LYS A 72 -10.55 -15.59 1.80
C LYS A 72 -11.97 -16.07 1.49
N SER A 73 -12.44 -17.10 2.23
CA SER A 73 -13.87 -17.44 2.30
C SER A 73 -14.68 -16.27 2.87
N ASP A 74 -16.02 -16.32 2.79
CA ASP A 74 -16.87 -15.27 3.36
C ASP A 74 -16.70 -15.16 4.88
N ASP A 75 -16.60 -16.29 5.58
CA ASP A 75 -16.32 -16.31 7.02
C ASP A 75 -14.93 -15.74 7.33
N GLY A 76 -13.91 -16.11 6.53
CA GLY A 76 -12.56 -15.58 6.68
C GLY A 76 -12.46 -14.09 6.39
N LEU A 77 -13.22 -13.59 5.40
CA LEU A 77 -13.34 -12.15 5.13
C LEU A 77 -14.03 -11.43 6.29
N ALA A 78 -15.16 -11.97 6.76
CA ALA A 78 -15.88 -11.40 7.89
C ALA A 78 -15.01 -11.34 9.16
N ALA A 79 -14.28 -12.41 9.48
CA ALA A 79 -13.36 -12.47 10.61
C ALA A 79 -12.24 -11.43 10.49
N ALA A 80 -11.62 -11.31 9.31
CA ALA A 80 -10.55 -10.35 9.07
C ALA A 80 -11.01 -8.88 9.23
N LEU A 81 -12.22 -8.56 8.73
CA LEU A 81 -12.78 -7.21 8.87
C LEU A 81 -13.30 -6.93 10.29
N ASN A 82 -13.80 -7.95 11.00
CA ASN A 82 -14.14 -7.82 12.43
C ASN A 82 -12.89 -7.52 13.27
N ASP A 83 -11.73 -8.07 12.91
CA ASP A 83 -10.47 -7.72 13.56
C ASP A 83 -10.09 -6.24 13.32
N ALA A 84 -10.28 -5.71 12.13
CA ALA A 84 -10.06 -4.29 11.87
C ALA A 84 -10.93 -3.41 12.78
N VAL A 85 -12.23 -3.72 12.88
CA VAL A 85 -13.15 -3.04 13.79
C VAL A 85 -12.73 -3.23 15.25
N GLY A 86 -12.36 -4.46 15.64
CA GLY A 86 -11.91 -4.78 17.00
C GLY A 86 -10.61 -4.10 17.42
N LEU A 87 -9.75 -3.72 16.47
CA LEU A 87 -8.58 -2.89 16.69
C LEU A 87 -8.93 -1.40 16.88
N GLY A 88 -10.13 -0.97 16.49
CA GLY A 88 -10.53 0.43 16.46
C GLY A 88 -10.09 1.16 15.18
N THR A 89 -9.66 0.43 14.14
CA THR A 89 -9.37 1.05 12.85
C THR A 89 -10.66 1.38 12.10
N THR A 90 -10.61 2.44 11.29
CA THR A 90 -11.74 2.89 10.46
C THR A 90 -11.46 2.72 8.97
N TRP A 91 -10.28 2.29 8.60
CA TRP A 91 -9.83 2.13 7.23
C TRP A 91 -9.27 0.73 6.97
N ILE A 92 -9.44 0.28 5.72
CA ILE A 92 -8.70 -0.85 5.17
C ILE A 92 -8.02 -0.43 3.86
N ARG A 93 -6.83 -0.95 3.59
CA ARG A 93 -6.16 -0.85 2.30
C ARG A 93 -6.17 -2.22 1.63
N VAL A 94 -6.65 -2.28 0.38
CA VAL A 94 -6.83 -3.53 -0.37
C VAL A 94 -6.43 -3.35 -1.82
N ASP A 95 -5.72 -4.34 -2.38
CA ASP A 95 -5.34 -4.32 -3.78
C ASP A 95 -6.56 -4.60 -4.69
N LEU A 96 -6.90 -3.61 -5.51
CA LEU A 96 -7.78 -3.78 -6.66
C LEU A 96 -6.92 -4.19 -7.86
N SER A 97 -6.57 -5.45 -7.92
CA SER A 97 -5.70 -6.00 -8.95
C SER A 97 -6.40 -6.07 -10.30
N TRP A 98 -5.93 -5.28 -11.27
CA TRP A 98 -6.43 -5.36 -12.64
C TRP A 98 -6.27 -6.77 -13.23
N ASN A 99 -5.14 -7.43 -12.92
CA ASN A 99 -4.90 -8.82 -13.32
C ASN A 99 -5.96 -9.79 -12.78
N ASN A 100 -6.48 -9.56 -11.57
CA ASN A 100 -7.49 -10.43 -10.95
C ASN A 100 -8.90 -10.12 -11.45
N ILE A 101 -9.16 -8.87 -11.85
CA ILE A 101 -10.47 -8.46 -12.37
C ILE A 101 -10.64 -8.77 -13.87
N GLN A 102 -9.56 -8.61 -14.66
CA GLN A 102 -9.57 -8.88 -16.11
C GLN A 102 -8.45 -9.85 -16.51
N PRO A 103 -8.40 -11.09 -15.98
CA PRO A 103 -7.26 -11.98 -16.21
C PRO A 103 -7.09 -12.38 -17.68
N ASP A 104 -8.20 -12.64 -18.38
CA ASP A 104 -8.19 -13.36 -19.65
C ASP A 104 -8.32 -12.46 -20.87
N SER A 105 -9.10 -11.39 -20.78
CA SER A 105 -9.38 -10.52 -21.92
C SER A 105 -9.88 -9.13 -21.51
N PRO A 106 -9.80 -8.13 -22.43
CA PRO A 106 -10.31 -6.78 -22.16
C PRO A 106 -11.84 -6.69 -22.10
N ARG A 107 -12.56 -7.77 -22.35
CA ARG A 107 -14.04 -7.79 -22.45
C ARG A 107 -14.72 -8.47 -21.26
N THR A 108 -13.98 -9.24 -20.46
CA THR A 108 -14.54 -10.03 -19.34
C THR A 108 -14.02 -9.53 -18.01
N TYR A 109 -14.92 -9.35 -17.04
CA TYR A 109 -14.59 -8.81 -15.72
C TYR A 109 -15.04 -9.76 -14.61
N GLN A 110 -14.20 -9.97 -13.64
CA GLN A 110 -14.45 -10.80 -12.45
C GLN A 110 -14.55 -9.92 -11.20
N TRP A 111 -15.53 -9.02 -11.16
CA TRP A 111 -15.70 -8.05 -10.07
C TRP A 111 -16.10 -8.67 -8.74
N GLN A 112 -16.73 -9.85 -8.74
CA GLN A 112 -17.41 -10.46 -7.59
C GLN A 112 -16.52 -10.55 -6.35
N ARG A 113 -15.22 -10.81 -6.53
CA ARG A 113 -14.27 -10.92 -5.41
C ARG A 113 -14.04 -9.59 -4.71
N PHE A 114 -13.97 -8.50 -5.46
CA PHE A 114 -13.80 -7.17 -4.88
C PHE A 114 -15.12 -6.57 -4.42
N ASP A 115 -16.24 -6.85 -5.11
CA ASP A 115 -17.60 -6.46 -4.73
C ASP A 115 -17.93 -6.88 -3.29
N ARG A 116 -17.64 -8.16 -2.94
CA ARG A 116 -17.92 -8.68 -1.60
C ARG A 116 -17.04 -8.01 -0.53
N ILE A 117 -15.79 -7.61 -0.87
CA ILE A 117 -14.91 -6.90 0.06
C ILE A 117 -15.47 -5.51 0.36
N VAL A 118 -15.84 -4.75 -0.68
CA VAL A 118 -16.42 -3.41 -0.53
C VAL A 118 -17.71 -3.49 0.28
N LYS A 119 -18.62 -4.40 -0.07
CA LYS A 119 -19.87 -4.60 0.68
C LYS A 119 -19.60 -4.90 2.15
N ALA A 120 -18.75 -5.88 2.46
CA ALA A 120 -18.46 -6.29 3.82
C ALA A 120 -17.75 -5.20 4.65
N ALA A 121 -16.89 -4.38 4.01
CA ALA A 121 -16.25 -3.24 4.64
C ALA A 121 -17.27 -2.14 4.98
N ARG A 122 -18.15 -1.77 4.03
CA ARG A 122 -19.17 -0.74 4.24
C ARG A 122 -20.21 -1.14 5.29
N GLU A 123 -20.59 -2.41 5.35
CA GLU A 123 -21.46 -2.94 6.42
C GLU A 123 -20.86 -2.79 7.83
N ARG A 124 -19.55 -2.58 7.91
CA ARG A 124 -18.78 -2.35 9.16
C ARG A 124 -18.35 -0.92 9.38
N ASN A 125 -18.80 0.01 8.54
CA ASN A 125 -18.35 1.41 8.53
C ASN A 125 -16.83 1.56 8.35
N LEU A 126 -16.19 0.63 7.61
CA LEU A 126 -14.80 0.74 7.22
C LEU A 126 -14.70 1.45 5.87
N ASP A 127 -13.86 2.47 5.81
CA ASP A 127 -13.49 3.12 4.56
C ASP A 127 -12.42 2.29 3.82
N VAL A 128 -12.44 2.38 2.50
CA VAL A 128 -11.57 1.57 1.64
C VAL A 128 -10.60 2.47 0.88
N LEU A 129 -9.30 2.26 1.11
CA LEU A 129 -8.24 2.68 0.22
C LEU A 129 -8.01 1.56 -0.81
N ALA A 130 -8.45 1.78 -2.04
CA ALA A 130 -8.28 0.81 -3.12
C ALA A 130 -6.95 1.07 -3.86
N THR A 131 -6.00 0.13 -3.77
CA THR A 131 -4.73 0.19 -4.51
C THR A 131 -4.93 -0.41 -5.88
N VAL A 132 -5.13 0.43 -6.90
CA VAL A 132 -5.26 -0.03 -8.29
C VAL A 132 -3.88 -0.40 -8.81
N ALA A 133 -3.65 -1.69 -9.09
CA ALA A 133 -2.33 -2.18 -9.47
C ALA A 133 -2.41 -3.43 -10.36
N TYR A 134 -1.25 -3.84 -10.86
CA TYR A 134 -0.98 -5.12 -11.52
C TYR A 134 -1.68 -5.31 -12.87
N THR A 135 -0.87 -5.65 -13.86
CA THR A 135 -1.31 -5.72 -15.27
C THR A 135 -1.64 -7.15 -15.68
N PRO A 136 -2.80 -7.41 -16.28
CA PRO A 136 -3.11 -8.72 -16.86
C PRO A 136 -2.20 -9.04 -18.07
N ALA A 137 -2.00 -10.32 -18.34
CA ALA A 137 -1.05 -10.80 -19.35
C ALA A 137 -1.23 -10.14 -20.73
N TRP A 138 -2.48 -9.98 -21.15
CA TRP A 138 -2.85 -9.41 -22.47
C TRP A 138 -2.59 -7.90 -22.60
N ALA A 139 -2.32 -7.19 -21.49
CA ALA A 139 -2.10 -5.75 -21.49
C ALA A 139 -0.65 -5.35 -21.13
N ARG A 140 0.24 -6.31 -20.83
CA ARG A 140 1.65 -6.05 -20.48
C ARG A 140 2.45 -5.59 -21.67
N ALA A 141 3.53 -4.86 -21.41
CA ALA A 141 4.51 -4.52 -22.42
C ALA A 141 5.18 -5.80 -22.96
N GLU A 142 5.41 -5.87 -24.27
CA GLU A 142 6.08 -7.01 -24.95
C GLU A 142 7.48 -7.30 -24.40
N SER A 143 8.18 -6.25 -23.98
CA SER A 143 9.50 -6.36 -23.37
C SER A 143 9.48 -7.02 -21.98
N CYS A 144 8.31 -7.21 -21.40
CA CYS A 144 8.13 -7.81 -20.10
C CYS A 144 7.94 -9.31 -20.23
N THR A 145 9.04 -10.01 -20.41
CA THR A 145 9.06 -11.47 -20.49
C THR A 145 8.76 -12.10 -19.13
N GLY A 146 7.83 -13.05 -19.10
CA GLY A 146 7.45 -13.78 -17.89
C GLY A 146 6.03 -13.47 -17.41
N HIS A 147 5.49 -14.37 -16.57
CA HIS A 147 4.11 -14.29 -16.07
C HIS A 147 3.98 -13.43 -14.81
N ARG A 148 4.52 -12.19 -14.83
CA ARG A 148 4.50 -11.32 -13.65
C ARG A 148 3.46 -10.21 -13.81
N PRO A 149 2.42 -10.15 -12.98
CA PRO A 149 1.43 -9.06 -13.01
C PRO A 149 2.02 -7.71 -12.60
N THR A 150 3.22 -7.69 -12.02
CA THR A 150 3.96 -6.46 -11.68
C THR A 150 4.66 -5.81 -12.88
N CYS A 151 4.55 -6.37 -14.07
CA CYS A 151 4.94 -5.70 -15.30
C CYS A 151 4.04 -4.49 -15.57
N PRO A 152 4.57 -3.33 -15.95
CA PRO A 152 3.74 -2.19 -16.33
C PRO A 152 2.90 -2.51 -17.57
N PRO A 153 1.77 -1.81 -17.77
CA PRO A 153 1.00 -1.93 -19.00
C PRO A 153 1.76 -1.38 -20.20
N ALA A 154 1.55 -1.98 -21.38
CA ALA A 154 2.07 -1.47 -22.63
C ALA A 154 1.50 -0.08 -22.98
N ASP A 155 0.26 0.16 -22.59
CA ASP A 155 -0.46 1.42 -22.78
C ASP A 155 -1.06 1.86 -21.43
N PRO A 156 -0.56 2.95 -20.83
CA PRO A 156 -1.08 3.47 -19.55
C PRO A 156 -2.56 3.90 -19.64
N LYS A 157 -3.06 4.24 -20.84
CA LYS A 157 -4.46 4.61 -21.03
C LYS A 157 -5.41 3.42 -20.81
N LYS A 158 -4.98 2.19 -21.09
CA LYS A 158 -5.77 0.99 -20.82
C LYS A 158 -5.92 0.74 -19.31
N PHE A 159 -4.85 0.97 -18.56
CA PHE A 159 -4.89 0.93 -17.09
C PHE A 159 -5.81 2.03 -16.52
N ALA A 160 -5.69 3.24 -17.04
CA ALA A 160 -6.53 4.37 -16.66
C ALA A 160 -8.02 4.11 -16.98
N ALA A 161 -8.32 3.48 -18.12
CA ALA A 161 -9.69 3.09 -18.47
C ALA A 161 -10.24 2.03 -17.50
N PHE A 162 -9.43 1.05 -17.08
CA PHE A 162 -9.81 0.10 -16.03
C PHE A 162 -10.09 0.80 -14.69
N ALA A 163 -9.21 1.70 -14.26
CA ALA A 163 -9.40 2.48 -13.03
C ALA A 163 -10.69 3.33 -13.08
N LYS A 164 -11.00 3.93 -14.24
CA LYS A 164 -12.26 4.65 -14.47
C LYS A 164 -13.48 3.74 -14.26
N LEU A 165 -13.47 2.54 -14.80
CA LEU A 165 -14.57 1.58 -14.62
C LEU A 165 -14.70 1.14 -13.16
N ALA A 166 -13.57 0.98 -12.46
CA ALA A 166 -13.58 0.70 -11.03
C ALA A 166 -14.21 1.85 -10.23
N ALA A 167 -13.84 3.10 -10.53
CA ALA A 167 -14.42 4.27 -9.87
C ALA A 167 -15.93 4.40 -10.15
N LEU A 168 -16.37 4.24 -11.40
CA LEU A 168 -17.80 4.22 -11.74
C LEU A 168 -18.58 3.14 -10.97
N ARG A 169 -17.94 2.00 -10.67
CA ARG A 169 -18.56 0.91 -9.93
C ARG A 169 -18.59 1.13 -8.43
N TYR A 170 -17.52 1.64 -7.84
CA TYR A 170 -17.33 1.64 -6.39
C TYR A 170 -17.53 3.00 -5.72
N ALA A 171 -17.45 4.14 -6.43
CA ALA A 171 -17.75 5.44 -5.85
C ALA A 171 -19.21 5.54 -5.34
N PRO A 172 -20.23 5.01 -6.06
CA PRO A 172 -21.59 4.96 -5.53
C PRO A 172 -21.74 4.08 -4.27
N GLN A 173 -20.75 3.24 -3.97
CA GLN A 173 -20.69 2.38 -2.80
C GLN A 173 -19.81 2.97 -1.68
N GLY A 174 -19.31 4.22 -1.86
CA GLY A 174 -18.52 4.95 -0.88
C GLY A 174 -17.02 4.70 -0.94
N VAL A 175 -16.47 4.20 -2.06
CA VAL A 175 -15.03 4.11 -2.28
C VAL A 175 -14.58 5.30 -3.13
N HIS A 176 -13.96 6.28 -2.49
CA HIS A 176 -13.50 7.51 -3.11
C HIS A 176 -11.99 7.73 -3.00
N THR A 177 -11.26 6.80 -2.36
CA THR A 177 -9.83 6.94 -2.10
C THR A 177 -9.06 5.85 -2.84
N TRP A 178 -8.13 6.29 -3.70
CA TRP A 178 -7.47 5.46 -4.69
C TRP A 178 -5.97 5.64 -4.61
N GLU A 179 -5.22 4.56 -4.49
CA GLU A 179 -3.77 4.56 -4.60
C GLU A 179 -3.36 3.97 -5.95
N VAL A 180 -2.49 4.67 -6.69
CA VAL A 180 -2.11 4.27 -8.05
C VAL A 180 -0.81 3.50 -8.03
N TRP A 181 -0.91 2.17 -8.10
CA TRP A 181 0.20 1.22 -8.02
C TRP A 181 0.74 1.00 -6.61
N ASN A 182 1.64 0.00 -6.47
CA ASN A 182 2.35 -0.36 -5.24
C ASN A 182 3.85 -0.40 -5.51
N GLU A 183 4.66 0.24 -4.69
CA GLU A 183 6.14 0.25 -4.68
C GLU A 183 6.81 0.34 -6.06
N PRO A 184 6.45 1.36 -6.88
CA PRO A 184 6.97 1.47 -8.25
C PRO A 184 8.48 1.75 -8.31
N ASN A 185 9.11 2.04 -7.18
CA ASN A 185 10.55 2.22 -7.04
C ASN A 185 11.32 0.90 -6.82
N LEU A 186 10.62 -0.27 -6.83
CA LEU A 186 11.20 -1.60 -6.69
C LEU A 186 10.98 -2.45 -7.95
N PRO A 187 12.00 -3.22 -8.42
CA PRO A 187 11.86 -4.10 -9.59
C PRO A 187 10.91 -5.28 -9.36
N GLN A 188 10.59 -5.62 -8.09
CA GLN A 188 9.60 -6.63 -7.75
C GLN A 188 8.19 -6.18 -8.10
N PHE A 189 7.91 -4.87 -8.02
CA PHE A 189 6.60 -4.28 -8.24
C PHE A 189 6.52 -3.44 -9.53
N TRP A 190 7.66 -3.08 -10.12
CA TRP A 190 7.75 -2.47 -11.45
C TRP A 190 8.80 -3.22 -12.27
N TYR A 191 8.41 -4.40 -12.75
CA TYR A 191 9.33 -5.32 -13.44
C TYR A 191 9.63 -4.86 -14.88
N PRO A 192 10.88 -4.97 -15.40
CA PRO A 192 12.06 -5.57 -14.74
C PRO A 192 12.90 -4.56 -13.93
N LYS A 193 12.56 -3.28 -13.95
CA LYS A 193 13.23 -2.20 -13.20
C LYS A 193 12.31 -0.99 -13.07
N PRO A 194 12.40 -0.24 -11.97
CA PRO A 194 11.71 1.05 -11.83
C PRO A 194 11.93 1.98 -13.02
N ASP A 195 10.87 2.66 -13.42
CA ASP A 195 10.87 3.69 -14.47
C ASP A 195 9.92 4.82 -14.07
N ALA A 196 10.48 5.88 -13.50
CA ALA A 196 9.71 7.01 -13.00
C ALA A 196 8.96 7.74 -14.12
N LYS A 197 9.48 7.75 -15.37
CA LYS A 197 8.80 8.38 -16.52
C LYS A 197 7.56 7.57 -16.92
N ALA A 198 7.70 6.26 -17.07
CA ALA A 198 6.58 5.39 -17.41
C ALA A 198 5.55 5.37 -16.28
N TYR A 199 5.98 5.34 -15.01
CA TYR A 199 5.11 5.44 -13.86
C TYR A 199 4.35 6.77 -13.81
N THR A 200 5.02 7.91 -14.07
CA THR A 200 4.36 9.23 -14.08
C THR A 200 3.31 9.30 -15.18
N ALA A 201 3.56 8.74 -16.35
CA ALA A 201 2.56 8.69 -17.42
C ALA A 201 1.32 7.85 -17.01
N LEU A 202 1.54 6.72 -16.35
CA LEU A 202 0.47 5.90 -15.78
C LEU A 202 -0.29 6.64 -14.69
N LEU A 203 0.39 7.25 -13.73
CA LEU A 203 -0.18 8.03 -12.64
C LEU A 203 -1.09 9.15 -13.14
N ASN A 204 -0.57 9.98 -14.05
CA ASN A 204 -1.29 11.15 -14.57
C ASN A 204 -2.54 10.74 -15.34
N SER A 205 -2.43 9.72 -16.19
CA SER A 205 -3.59 9.21 -16.96
C SER A 205 -4.65 8.62 -16.03
N THR A 206 -4.21 7.90 -15.00
CA THR A 206 -5.11 7.23 -14.04
C THR A 206 -5.80 8.25 -13.15
N ALA A 207 -5.08 9.22 -12.60
CA ALA A 207 -5.66 10.27 -11.75
C ALA A 207 -6.72 11.09 -12.49
N ALA A 208 -6.45 11.44 -13.76
CA ALA A 208 -7.44 12.13 -14.61
C ALA A 208 -8.69 11.28 -14.83
N SER A 209 -8.52 9.98 -15.13
CA SER A 209 -9.64 9.06 -15.39
C SER A 209 -10.47 8.74 -14.14
N LEU A 210 -9.82 8.64 -12.97
CA LEU A 210 -10.52 8.48 -11.69
C LEU A 210 -11.41 9.69 -11.40
N ARG A 211 -10.88 10.92 -11.56
CA ARG A 211 -11.65 12.16 -11.32
C ARG A 211 -12.73 12.41 -12.35
N GLU A 212 -12.57 11.91 -13.57
CA GLU A 212 -13.64 11.95 -14.58
C GLU A 212 -14.83 11.07 -14.19
N ALA A 213 -14.55 9.92 -13.56
CA ALA A 213 -15.58 8.98 -13.09
C ALA A 213 -16.19 9.41 -11.74
N ASP A 214 -15.35 9.94 -10.86
CA ASP A 214 -15.70 10.38 -9.51
C ASP A 214 -15.01 11.73 -9.23
N PRO A 215 -15.72 12.86 -9.37
CA PRO A 215 -15.17 14.19 -9.08
C PRO A 215 -14.67 14.36 -7.64
N THR A 216 -15.07 13.50 -6.72
CA THR A 216 -14.64 13.50 -5.31
C THR A 216 -13.47 12.57 -5.04
N ALA A 217 -12.94 11.91 -6.08
CA ALA A 217 -11.82 10.96 -5.93
C ALA A 217 -10.60 11.62 -5.28
N TYR A 218 -10.16 11.05 -4.16
CA TYR A 218 -8.91 11.37 -3.49
C TYR A 218 -7.84 10.39 -3.97
N VAL A 219 -6.86 10.89 -4.68
CA VAL A 219 -5.88 10.08 -5.39
C VAL A 219 -4.52 10.16 -4.72
N LEU A 220 -3.96 9.01 -4.37
CA LEU A 220 -2.63 8.86 -3.81
C LEU A 220 -1.66 8.38 -4.89
N MET A 221 -0.43 8.87 -4.84
CA MET A 221 0.70 8.26 -5.52
C MET A 221 0.92 6.85 -4.93
N GLY A 222 1.37 5.88 -5.71
CA GLY A 222 1.67 4.53 -5.21
C GLY A 222 2.72 4.53 -4.10
N GLY A 223 2.48 3.75 -3.04
CA GLY A 223 3.33 3.70 -1.86
C GLY A 223 4.79 3.41 -2.20
N LEU A 224 5.68 4.32 -1.81
CA LEU A 224 7.12 4.17 -2.06
C LEU A 224 7.77 3.33 -0.98
N ALA A 225 8.49 2.28 -1.36
CA ALA A 225 9.30 1.51 -0.43
C ALA A 225 10.47 2.35 0.10
N ALA A 226 10.65 2.36 1.41
CA ALA A 226 11.75 3.04 2.10
C ALA A 226 13.08 2.34 1.87
N VAL A 227 13.70 2.55 0.72
CA VAL A 227 14.97 1.93 0.33
C VAL A 227 15.96 2.98 -0.17
N GLY A 228 17.25 2.63 -0.14
CA GLY A 228 18.31 3.38 -0.85
C GLY A 228 18.38 2.97 -2.33
N THR A 229 19.12 3.73 -3.13
CA THR A 229 19.45 3.36 -4.51
C THR A 229 20.53 2.29 -4.52
N TRP A 230 20.24 1.12 -5.13
CA TRP A 230 21.16 0.00 -5.29
C TRP A 230 21.11 -0.55 -6.71
N GLU A 231 22.04 -0.15 -7.51
CA GLU A 231 22.09 -0.49 -8.95
C GLU A 231 22.17 -2.00 -9.21
N SER A 232 22.92 -2.75 -8.37
CA SER A 232 23.09 -4.20 -8.53
C SER A 232 21.79 -4.99 -8.46
N ILE A 233 20.81 -4.50 -7.72
CA ILE A 233 19.47 -5.09 -7.57
C ILE A 233 18.37 -4.18 -8.13
N LYS A 234 18.76 -3.10 -8.83
CA LYS A 234 17.87 -2.17 -9.52
C LYS A 234 16.85 -1.46 -8.60
N TYR A 235 17.19 -1.25 -7.34
CA TYR A 235 16.38 -0.44 -6.42
C TYR A 235 16.65 1.03 -6.70
N VAL A 236 15.59 1.83 -6.73
CA VAL A 236 15.67 3.29 -6.75
C VAL A 236 15.18 3.81 -5.40
N SER A 237 15.95 4.72 -4.78
CA SER A 237 15.53 5.28 -3.50
C SER A 237 14.16 5.96 -3.64
N HIS A 238 13.38 5.94 -2.57
CA HIS A 238 12.09 6.62 -2.54
C HIS A 238 12.21 8.12 -2.81
N LEU A 239 13.28 8.77 -2.34
CA LEU A 239 13.53 10.19 -2.59
C LEU A 239 13.93 10.47 -4.05
N ASP A 240 14.85 9.66 -4.62
CA ASP A 240 15.24 9.82 -6.02
C ASP A 240 14.08 9.53 -6.98
N PHE A 241 13.25 8.53 -6.66
CA PHE A 241 12.09 8.19 -7.47
C PHE A 241 11.04 9.30 -7.40
N LEU A 242 10.74 9.80 -6.20
CA LEU A 242 9.81 10.92 -6.00
C LEU A 242 10.31 12.19 -6.71
N GLU A 243 11.59 12.51 -6.59
CA GLU A 243 12.20 13.67 -7.28
C GLU A 243 11.98 13.58 -8.79
N GLN A 244 12.19 12.40 -9.39
CA GLN A 244 11.95 12.18 -10.82
C GLN A 244 10.46 12.32 -11.19
N VAL A 245 9.55 11.75 -10.39
CA VAL A 245 8.10 11.88 -10.59
C VAL A 245 7.65 13.33 -10.49
N CYS A 246 8.18 14.08 -9.51
CA CYS A 246 7.86 15.49 -9.32
C CYS A 246 8.37 16.36 -10.47
N ARG A 247 9.58 16.12 -10.97
CA ARG A 247 10.12 16.81 -12.19
C ARG A 247 9.21 16.63 -13.39
N LEU A 248 8.49 15.54 -13.47
CA LEU A 248 7.54 15.23 -14.54
C LEU A 248 6.10 15.70 -14.21
N GLY A 249 5.91 16.38 -13.08
CA GLY A 249 4.64 16.95 -12.65
C GLY A 249 3.66 15.96 -12.03
N GLY A 250 4.09 14.75 -11.69
CA GLY A 250 3.24 13.70 -11.12
C GLY A 250 2.66 14.08 -9.74
N ASN A 251 3.42 14.82 -8.92
CA ASN A 251 2.95 15.32 -7.62
C ASN A 251 1.75 16.27 -7.72
N LYS A 252 1.58 16.96 -8.85
CA LYS A 252 0.47 17.89 -9.09
C LYS A 252 -0.85 17.18 -9.45
N MET A 253 -0.76 15.89 -9.73
CA MET A 253 -1.89 15.06 -10.14
C MET A 253 -2.49 14.26 -8.99
N VAL A 254 -1.90 14.32 -7.79
CA VAL A 254 -2.31 13.56 -6.61
C VAL A 254 -2.65 14.48 -5.45
N ASP A 255 -3.42 13.94 -4.50
CA ASP A 255 -3.85 14.65 -3.29
C ASP A 255 -2.95 14.30 -2.08
N ALA A 256 -2.22 13.18 -2.15
CA ALA A 256 -1.27 12.76 -1.14
C ALA A 256 -0.16 11.87 -1.71
N LEU A 257 0.98 11.83 -1.01
CA LEU A 257 2.02 10.83 -1.21
C LEU A 257 1.70 9.60 -0.39
N SER A 258 2.10 8.41 -0.86
CA SER A 258 2.08 7.19 -0.08
C SER A 258 3.51 6.69 0.15
N TYR A 259 3.74 6.13 1.34
CA TYR A 259 5.06 5.72 1.78
C TYR A 259 5.00 4.50 2.68
N HIS A 260 6.01 3.61 2.60
CA HIS A 260 6.10 2.37 3.36
C HIS A 260 7.33 2.37 4.28
N PRO A 261 7.28 3.07 5.45
CA PRO A 261 8.41 3.18 6.37
C PRO A 261 8.52 1.94 7.27
N TYR A 262 9.13 0.87 6.78
CA TYR A 262 9.47 -0.28 7.61
C TYR A 262 10.73 -0.02 8.41
N ALA A 263 10.59 0.45 9.67
CA ALA A 263 11.71 0.88 10.50
C ALA A 263 12.50 -0.25 11.16
N TRP A 264 11.92 -1.47 11.28
CA TRP A 264 12.59 -2.57 11.97
C TRP A 264 14.02 -2.86 11.44
N PRO A 265 14.98 -3.23 12.28
CA PRO A 265 14.86 -3.54 13.71
C PRO A 265 15.00 -2.31 14.64
N GLN A 266 14.48 -1.16 14.25
CA GLN A 266 14.36 0.04 15.06
C GLN A 266 12.90 0.28 15.44
N LEU A 267 12.68 1.07 16.51
CA LEU A 267 11.35 1.61 16.77
C LEU A 267 11.03 2.72 15.78
N PRO A 268 9.74 2.93 15.41
CA PRO A 268 9.34 3.99 14.50
C PRO A 268 9.89 5.37 14.84
N HIS A 269 9.87 5.80 16.12
CA HIS A 269 10.34 7.12 16.53
C HIS A 269 11.85 7.33 16.37
N ASP A 270 12.65 6.27 16.39
CA ASP A 270 14.10 6.30 16.16
C ASP A 270 14.46 5.98 14.70
N GLY A 271 13.49 5.48 13.94
CA GLY A 271 13.71 5.01 12.58
C GLY A 271 13.94 6.17 11.61
N LYS A 272 15.10 6.20 10.95
CA LYS A 272 15.42 7.18 9.91
C LYS A 272 14.31 7.28 8.87
N VAL A 273 13.73 6.14 8.48
CA VAL A 273 12.68 6.07 7.45
C VAL A 273 11.40 6.84 7.85
N PHE A 274 11.07 6.93 9.15
CA PHE A 274 9.98 7.79 9.60
C PHE A 274 10.38 9.27 9.59
N GLN A 275 11.63 9.58 9.90
CA GLN A 275 12.15 10.94 9.83
C GLN A 275 12.22 11.47 8.39
N GLU A 276 12.38 10.59 7.41
CA GLU A 276 12.39 10.91 5.99
C GLU A 276 11.00 11.31 5.45
N VAL A 277 9.95 11.27 6.25
CA VAL A 277 8.67 11.89 5.90
C VAL A 277 8.81 13.40 5.81
N SER A 278 9.31 14.07 6.90
CA SER A 278 9.37 15.54 6.95
C SER A 278 10.55 16.11 7.75
N SER A 279 11.18 15.37 8.65
CA SER A 279 12.14 15.90 9.63
C SER A 279 13.60 15.60 9.32
N ALA A 280 13.92 14.65 8.44
CA ALA A 280 15.28 14.44 7.95
C ALA A 280 15.74 15.61 7.06
N GLY A 281 17.05 15.77 6.88
CA GLY A 281 17.61 16.81 6.02
C GLY A 281 17.10 16.77 4.59
N GLU A 282 16.98 15.57 3.99
CA GLU A 282 16.25 15.32 2.77
C GLU A 282 15.06 14.41 3.10
N ASN A 283 13.86 14.80 2.64
CA ASN A 283 12.61 14.15 3.02
C ASN A 283 11.53 14.32 1.95
N LEU A 284 10.47 13.51 2.04
CA LEU A 284 9.40 13.46 1.04
C LEU A 284 8.67 14.79 0.88
N VAL A 285 8.31 15.43 2.01
CA VAL A 285 7.61 16.72 2.00
C VAL A 285 8.48 17.80 1.35
N GLY A 286 9.76 17.84 1.68
CA GLY A 286 10.71 18.80 1.09
C GLY A 286 10.88 18.60 -0.42
N VAL A 287 10.87 17.35 -0.91
CA VAL A 287 10.86 17.07 -2.34
C VAL A 287 9.60 17.64 -2.99
N ALA A 288 8.42 17.34 -2.45
CA ALA A 288 7.15 17.82 -3.00
C ALA A 288 7.07 19.36 -2.99
N GLU A 289 7.53 20.01 -1.92
CA GLU A 289 7.55 21.47 -1.78
C GLU A 289 8.43 22.14 -2.83
N ARG A 290 9.65 21.62 -3.07
CA ARG A 290 10.55 22.12 -4.13
C ARG A 290 9.91 22.07 -5.54
N HIS A 291 8.95 21.17 -5.73
CA HIS A 291 8.22 20.99 -7.00
C HIS A 291 6.81 21.60 -7.00
N GLY A 292 6.53 22.52 -6.06
CA GLY A 292 5.35 23.37 -6.10
C GLY A 292 4.08 22.74 -5.49
N THR A 293 4.24 21.76 -4.61
CA THR A 293 3.14 21.18 -3.80
C THR A 293 3.49 21.22 -2.30
N PRO A 294 3.61 22.45 -1.71
CA PRO A 294 3.90 22.57 -0.29
C PRO A 294 2.76 22.01 0.56
N GLY A 295 3.10 21.42 1.69
CA GLY A 295 2.10 20.87 2.61
C GLY A 295 1.45 19.57 2.14
N MET A 296 1.99 18.90 1.13
CA MET A 296 1.48 17.63 0.61
C MET A 296 1.37 16.59 1.75
N PRO A 297 0.17 16.04 2.00
CA PRO A 297 0.00 14.99 3.01
C PRO A 297 0.73 13.71 2.62
N VAL A 298 1.20 12.96 3.63
CA VAL A 298 1.82 11.65 3.46
C VAL A 298 0.97 10.60 4.17
N TRP A 299 0.60 9.56 3.45
CA TRP A 299 -0.08 8.38 3.98
C TRP A 299 0.94 7.26 4.14
N LEU A 300 1.12 6.76 5.36
CA LEU A 300 1.91 5.57 5.62
C LEU A 300 1.04 4.35 5.30
N THR A 301 0.97 3.99 4.01
CA THR A 301 0.02 2.97 3.53
C THR A 301 0.44 1.54 3.85
N GLU A 302 1.70 1.36 4.29
CA GLU A 302 2.18 0.16 4.94
C GLU A 302 3.26 0.49 5.98
N THR A 303 3.18 -0.15 7.15
CA THR A 303 4.27 -0.25 8.13
C THR A 303 4.08 -1.51 8.97
N GLY A 304 5.13 -2.02 9.59
CA GLY A 304 5.06 -3.25 10.38
C GLY A 304 6.43 -3.89 10.56
N ALA A 305 6.44 -5.11 11.06
CA ALA A 305 7.67 -5.90 11.19
C ALA A 305 7.37 -7.39 11.07
N PRO A 306 8.23 -8.19 10.40
CA PRO A 306 8.05 -9.64 10.30
C PRO A 306 8.55 -10.32 11.57
N THR A 307 7.92 -11.45 11.95
CA THR A 307 8.29 -12.20 13.16
C THR A 307 8.94 -13.55 12.88
N ASP A 308 9.17 -13.89 11.62
CA ASP A 308 9.92 -15.08 11.20
C ASP A 308 10.66 -14.79 9.89
N GLY A 309 11.65 -15.61 9.56
CA GLY A 309 12.48 -15.43 8.38
C GLY A 309 13.71 -16.33 8.36
N PRO A 310 14.56 -16.18 7.32
CA PRO A 310 15.68 -17.09 7.10
C PRO A 310 16.90 -16.85 8.02
N GLY A 311 16.96 -15.71 8.69
CA GLY A 311 18.07 -15.28 9.53
C GLY A 311 17.72 -15.25 11.02
N ASN A 312 18.37 -14.35 11.76
CA ASN A 312 18.19 -14.20 13.18
C ASN A 312 17.12 -13.15 13.52
N PRO A 313 16.35 -13.33 14.62
CA PRO A 313 15.46 -12.31 15.13
C PRO A 313 16.22 -11.19 15.84
N ALA A 314 15.75 -9.96 15.74
CA ALA A 314 16.06 -8.92 16.69
C ALA A 314 15.09 -9.00 17.88
N ALA A 315 15.61 -9.07 19.09
CA ALA A 315 14.81 -9.04 20.31
C ALA A 315 14.41 -7.61 20.72
N ASP A 316 15.22 -6.63 20.30
CA ASP A 316 15.05 -5.20 20.57
C ASP A 316 15.86 -4.36 19.57
N GLU A 317 15.76 -3.03 19.69
CA GLU A 317 16.51 -2.05 18.88
C GLU A 317 18.04 -2.05 19.14
N LYS A 318 18.49 -2.70 20.19
CA LYS A 318 19.90 -2.85 20.55
C LYS A 318 20.52 -4.14 20.01
N SER A 319 19.72 -5.02 19.45
CA SER A 319 20.17 -6.28 18.87
C SER A 319 21.26 -6.04 17.82
N ARG A 320 22.38 -6.74 17.94
CA ARG A 320 23.55 -6.63 17.05
C ARG A 320 23.96 -7.96 16.46
N THR A 321 23.05 -8.93 16.48
CA THR A 321 23.22 -10.23 15.81
C THR A 321 23.46 -10.03 14.32
N GLU A 322 24.32 -10.84 13.74
CA GLU A 322 24.48 -10.83 12.27
C GLU A 322 23.23 -11.39 11.59
N ASN A 323 22.98 -10.94 10.35
CA ASN A 323 21.90 -11.43 9.50
C ASN A 323 20.50 -11.36 10.15
N ILE A 324 20.17 -10.20 10.74
CA ILE A 324 18.80 -9.93 11.22
C ILE A 324 17.87 -9.82 10.01
N THR A 325 16.82 -10.64 9.99
CA THR A 325 15.80 -10.65 8.93
C THR A 325 14.38 -10.51 9.44
N HIS A 326 14.19 -10.53 10.76
CA HIS A 326 12.90 -10.39 11.42
C HIS A 326 13.09 -9.93 12.87
N VAL A 327 12.01 -9.76 13.60
CA VAL A 327 12.02 -9.38 15.02
C VAL A 327 11.30 -10.45 15.85
N SER A 328 11.50 -10.44 17.19
CA SER A 328 10.65 -11.26 18.05
C SER A 328 9.19 -10.74 18.06
N GLU A 329 8.24 -11.57 18.43
CA GLU A 329 6.83 -11.12 18.54
C GLU A 329 6.65 -10.03 19.61
N GLU A 330 7.45 -10.09 20.69
CA GLU A 330 7.46 -9.05 21.73
C GLU A 330 8.00 -7.73 21.19
N PHE A 331 9.00 -7.80 20.31
CA PHE A 331 9.53 -6.58 19.69
C PHE A 331 8.57 -6.06 18.59
N GLN A 332 7.89 -6.93 17.85
CA GLN A 332 6.80 -6.52 16.96
C GLN A 332 5.70 -5.75 17.75
N ALA A 333 5.35 -6.23 18.95
CA ALA A 333 4.38 -5.53 19.81
C ALA A 333 4.86 -4.14 20.24
N ARG A 334 6.14 -3.97 20.56
CA ARG A 334 6.73 -2.65 20.86
C ARG A 334 6.70 -1.73 19.65
N ILE A 335 7.01 -2.23 18.46
CA ILE A 335 6.91 -1.47 17.21
C ILE A 335 5.46 -1.05 16.98
N ALA A 336 4.48 -1.95 17.19
CA ALA A 336 3.06 -1.65 17.06
C ALA A 336 2.60 -0.56 18.04
N THR A 337 3.07 -0.61 19.29
CA THR A 337 2.78 0.42 20.30
C THR A 337 3.33 1.79 19.89
N ASP A 338 4.51 1.84 19.29
CA ASP A 338 5.21 3.08 18.95
C ASP A 338 4.74 3.70 17.61
N THR A 339 4.11 2.91 16.74
CA THR A 339 3.71 3.37 15.39
C THR A 339 2.71 4.53 15.43
N VAL A 340 1.63 4.40 16.20
CA VAL A 340 0.57 5.42 16.23
C VAL A 340 1.07 6.75 16.81
N PRO A 341 1.71 6.79 18.01
CA PRO A 341 2.22 8.04 18.57
C PRO A 341 3.31 8.69 17.72
N THR A 342 4.11 7.89 16.99
CA THR A 342 5.11 8.43 16.05
C THR A 342 4.44 9.08 14.84
N ALA A 343 3.45 8.42 14.24
CA ALA A 343 2.68 8.98 13.14
C ALA A 343 1.97 10.29 13.50
N VAL A 344 1.38 10.37 14.70
CA VAL A 344 0.69 11.59 15.19
C VAL A 344 1.63 12.79 15.37
N LYS A 345 2.90 12.56 15.72
CA LYS A 345 3.86 13.65 15.93
C LYS A 345 4.21 14.39 14.65
N ASP A 346 4.17 13.73 13.51
CA ASP A 346 4.47 14.37 12.23
C ASP A 346 3.18 14.96 11.63
N LYS A 347 3.10 16.27 11.58
CA LYS A 347 1.94 17.02 11.08
C LYS A 347 1.57 16.72 9.61
N TYR A 348 2.48 16.15 8.84
CA TYR A 348 2.24 15.78 7.45
C TYR A 348 1.70 14.37 7.28
N VAL A 349 1.80 13.53 8.32
CA VAL A 349 1.23 12.18 8.30
C VAL A 349 -0.29 12.26 8.48
N ALA A 350 -1.03 11.89 7.45
CA ALA A 350 -2.49 11.93 7.43
C ALA A 350 -3.16 10.58 7.63
N ALA A 351 -2.41 9.48 7.47
CA ALA A 351 -2.88 8.12 7.70
C ALA A 351 -1.73 7.18 8.04
N ALA A 352 -2.03 6.10 8.78
CA ALA A 352 -1.10 5.00 9.03
C ALA A 352 -1.81 3.66 8.99
N PHE A 353 -1.27 2.72 8.21
CA PHE A 353 -1.80 1.38 8.01
C PHE A 353 -0.78 0.35 8.47
N TRP A 354 -1.18 -0.55 9.35
CA TRP A 354 -0.37 -1.70 9.70
C TRP A 354 -0.45 -2.78 8.61
N PHE A 355 0.68 -3.27 8.16
CA PHE A 355 0.81 -4.45 7.31
C PHE A 355 1.43 -5.60 8.15
N ALA A 356 0.80 -6.75 8.30
CA ALA A 356 -0.44 -7.20 7.70
C ALA A 356 -1.39 -7.72 8.79
N HIS A 357 -2.61 -8.16 8.37
CA HIS A 357 -3.58 -8.76 9.29
C HIS A 357 -3.11 -10.12 9.85
N GLN A 358 -2.68 -11.02 8.97
CA GLN A 358 -2.37 -12.41 9.31
C GLN A 358 -1.17 -12.91 8.53
N ASP A 359 -0.35 -13.74 9.16
CA ASP A 359 0.73 -14.47 8.49
C ASP A 359 0.17 -15.35 7.37
N THR A 360 0.88 -15.42 6.25
CA THR A 360 0.44 -16.18 5.07
C THR A 360 1.16 -17.51 4.92
N ALA A 361 2.08 -17.84 5.82
CA ALA A 361 2.80 -19.12 5.85
C ALA A 361 3.08 -19.58 7.28
N THR A 362 3.53 -20.82 7.41
CA THR A 362 4.07 -21.40 8.65
C THR A 362 5.60 -21.33 8.64
N GLY A 363 6.27 -21.51 9.77
CA GLY A 363 7.74 -21.45 9.93
C GLY A 363 8.57 -22.35 8.99
N ASN A 364 7.93 -23.13 8.13
CA ASN A 364 8.60 -23.88 7.05
C ASN A 364 8.94 -23.04 5.82
N ASP A 365 8.23 -21.92 5.61
CA ASP A 365 8.55 -20.95 4.55
C ASP A 365 9.59 -19.97 5.06
N LYS A 366 10.67 -19.80 4.33
CA LYS A 366 11.80 -18.95 4.74
C LYS A 366 11.66 -17.48 4.29
N SER A 367 10.54 -17.10 3.69
CA SER A 367 10.32 -15.71 3.28
C SER A 367 9.75 -14.88 4.43
N HIS A 368 10.55 -13.96 5.00
CA HIS A 368 10.09 -13.05 6.06
C HIS A 368 8.86 -12.22 5.65
N SER A 369 8.65 -11.98 4.35
CA SER A 369 7.48 -11.24 3.84
C SER A 369 6.13 -11.86 4.20
N LYS A 370 6.11 -13.10 4.65
CA LYS A 370 4.91 -13.85 5.00
C LYS A 370 4.52 -13.78 6.48
N TYR A 371 5.32 -13.08 7.31
CA TYR A 371 5.19 -13.10 8.78
C TYR A 371 4.95 -11.72 9.41
N TYR A 372 4.41 -10.78 8.66
CA TYR A 372 4.07 -9.43 9.15
C TYR A 372 2.73 -9.38 9.91
N GLY A 373 2.00 -10.50 9.98
CA GLY A 373 0.67 -10.57 10.56
C GLY A 373 0.62 -10.12 12.02
N LEU A 374 -0.51 -9.52 12.40
CA LEU A 374 -0.95 -9.39 13.80
C LEU A 374 -1.50 -10.71 14.34
N ARG A 375 -1.89 -11.59 13.44
CA ARG A 375 -2.25 -12.99 13.73
C ARG A 375 -1.25 -13.93 13.08
N ARG A 376 -1.00 -15.05 13.75
CA ARG A 376 -0.24 -16.17 13.17
C ARG A 376 -1.06 -16.84 12.08
N TYR A 377 -0.42 -17.74 11.34
CA TYR A 377 -1.07 -18.48 10.25
C TYR A 377 -2.31 -19.28 10.72
N ASP A 378 -2.28 -19.83 11.94
CA ASP A 378 -3.39 -20.56 12.54
C ASP A 378 -4.54 -19.68 13.05
N GLY A 379 -4.42 -18.34 12.88
CA GLY A 379 -5.41 -17.37 13.31
C GLY A 379 -5.25 -16.90 14.77
N SER A 380 -4.35 -17.48 15.57
CA SER A 380 -4.08 -17.01 16.93
C SER A 380 -3.45 -15.61 16.91
N ALA A 381 -3.82 -14.75 17.88
CA ALA A 381 -3.30 -13.39 17.96
C ALA A 381 -1.85 -13.38 18.45
N LYS A 382 -1.00 -12.54 17.81
CA LYS A 382 0.30 -12.19 18.36
C LYS A 382 0.15 -11.06 19.40
N PRO A 383 1.12 -10.85 20.29
CA PRO A 383 1.11 -9.73 21.24
C PRO A 383 0.89 -8.37 20.58
N ALA A 384 1.38 -8.18 19.35
CA ALA A 384 1.22 -6.96 18.57
C ALA A 384 -0.24 -6.58 18.28
N PHE A 385 -1.18 -7.55 18.23
CA PHE A 385 -2.60 -7.27 18.05
C PHE A 385 -3.16 -6.43 19.22
N ALA A 386 -2.90 -6.87 20.44
CA ALA A 386 -3.35 -6.15 21.64
C ALA A 386 -2.61 -4.81 21.82
N ALA A 387 -1.31 -4.77 21.47
CA ALA A 387 -0.48 -3.58 21.55
C ALA A 387 -0.96 -2.48 20.58
N LEU A 388 -1.23 -2.82 19.33
CA LEU A 388 -1.76 -1.88 18.34
C LEU A 388 -3.14 -1.36 18.76
N ARG A 389 -4.03 -2.26 19.20
CA ARG A 389 -5.36 -1.87 19.71
C ARG A 389 -5.23 -0.82 20.84
N ALA A 390 -4.40 -1.10 21.84
CA ALA A 390 -4.19 -0.17 22.95
C ALA A 390 -3.65 1.20 22.49
N ALA A 391 -2.73 1.23 21.51
CA ALA A 391 -2.20 2.47 20.95
C ALA A 391 -3.28 3.28 20.21
N ILE A 392 -4.16 2.61 19.47
CA ILE A 392 -5.30 3.24 18.77
C ILE A 392 -6.32 3.77 19.78
N GLU A 393 -6.67 3.00 20.80
CA GLU A 393 -7.60 3.42 21.87
C GLU A 393 -7.06 4.65 22.62
N GLU A 394 -5.76 4.68 22.91
CA GLU A 394 -5.13 5.81 23.58
C GLU A 394 -5.12 7.07 22.70
N TYR A 395 -4.90 6.92 21.39
CA TYR A 395 -5.04 8.00 20.43
C TYR A 395 -6.48 8.54 20.39
N ALA A 396 -7.48 7.65 20.27
CA ALA A 396 -8.88 8.04 20.20
C ALA A 396 -9.36 8.82 21.44
N LYS A 397 -8.86 8.48 22.65
CA LYS A 397 -9.17 9.21 23.89
C LYS A 397 -8.71 10.66 23.89
N LYS A 398 -7.67 10.97 23.09
CA LYS A 398 -7.08 12.31 23.03
C LYS A 398 -7.71 13.20 21.96
N GLN A 399 -8.59 12.63 21.11
CA GLN A 399 -9.30 13.41 20.10
C GLN A 399 -10.46 14.17 20.73
N PRO A 400 -10.70 15.43 20.33
CA PRO A 400 -11.87 16.18 20.77
C PRO A 400 -13.15 15.44 20.30
N ARG A 401 -14.10 15.31 21.21
CA ARG A 401 -15.42 14.75 20.90
C ARG A 401 -16.24 15.74 20.09
#